data_1d48a4498a81d029556cef6853a6b906
#
_entry.id   1d48a4498a81d029556cef6853a6b906
#
_cell.length_a   1.000
_cell.length_b   1.000
_cell.length_c   1.000
_cell.angle_alpha   90.00
_cell.angle_beta   90.00
_cell.angle_gamma   90.00
#
_symmetry.space_group_name_H-M   'P 1'
#
loop_
_entity.id
_entity.type
_entity.pdbx_description
1 polymer ?
#
loop_
_entity_poly.entity_id
_entity_poly.type
_entity_poly.pdbx_seq_one_letter_code
_entity_poly.pdbx_strand_id
1 'polypeptide(L)'
;MRLQFAPYILKFKEPAGTSRGVLTEKITCILRIFDENNPTKFGVGEAAIFPGLSPEADDRFFYKLMELQANIRIGKSTDLLKFPSLQFGLEQAIRDFTGGCHGIYYESPFVHGQKSIEINGLVWMGDFDRMIERIEQKLSSGFRCIKLKIGAIDWSKEVEMIKYIRDRYDADRLEIRVDANGGFDMDNVLPRLKRLADMGVHSIEQPIKAGTPALMRFLCEVSPLPIALDEELIGKYTREEKLNLLEEIKPAYIVLKPTLIGGYSGAQEWIDLANEHGTGWWVTSSLESNIGLNALAQWVATLHVEIAQGLGTGALFVNDFESPLYLEGDRLNYNPGISIDREAIDALDWRE
;
A
#
# COMPACT_ATOMS: atom_id res chain seq x y z
N MET A 1 -9.06 17.15 -23.81
CA MET A 1 -8.10 16.49 -22.91
C MET A 1 -7.46 15.31 -23.61
N ARG A 2 -6.21 15.02 -23.28
CA ARG A 2 -5.46 13.86 -23.76
C ARG A 2 -4.93 13.09 -22.56
N LEU A 3 -4.82 11.78 -22.69
CA LEU A 3 -4.13 10.89 -21.77
C LEU A 3 -3.01 10.20 -22.54
N GLN A 4 -1.82 10.18 -21.98
CA GLN A 4 -0.69 9.36 -22.43
C GLN A 4 -0.19 8.49 -21.29
N PHE A 5 0.50 7.42 -21.63
CA PHE A 5 1.06 6.51 -20.65
C PHE A 5 2.50 6.11 -21.00
N ALA A 6 3.28 5.81 -19.98
CA ALA A 6 4.64 5.30 -20.14
C ALA A 6 4.83 4.08 -19.23
N PRO A 7 5.02 2.87 -19.78
CA PRO A 7 5.47 1.73 -18.97
C PRO A 7 6.85 2.02 -18.37
N TYR A 8 7.02 1.72 -17.09
CA TYR A 8 8.27 1.95 -16.38
C TYR A 8 8.64 0.75 -15.52
N ILE A 9 9.92 0.39 -15.50
CA ILE A 9 10.43 -0.72 -14.71
C ILE A 9 11.22 -0.17 -13.53
N LEU A 10 10.66 -0.30 -12.34
CA LEU A 10 11.32 0.00 -11.08
C LEU A 10 12.27 -1.15 -10.72
N LYS A 11 13.51 -0.84 -10.34
CA LYS A 11 14.54 -1.82 -9.96
C LYS A 11 14.81 -1.71 -8.48
N PHE A 12 14.63 -2.80 -7.73
CA PHE A 12 14.91 -2.82 -6.30
C PHE A 12 16.39 -2.64 -6.01
N LYS A 13 16.71 -1.87 -4.97
CA LYS A 13 18.08 -1.74 -4.43
C LYS A 13 18.59 -3.07 -3.85
N GLU A 14 17.71 -3.78 -3.17
CA GLU A 14 17.93 -5.12 -2.64
C GLU A 14 16.75 -6.01 -3.04
N PRO A 15 16.98 -7.30 -3.32
CA PRO A 15 15.87 -8.22 -3.58
C PRO A 15 14.84 -8.21 -2.45
N ALA A 16 13.58 -7.99 -2.77
CA ALA A 16 12.48 -7.93 -1.80
C ALA A 16 11.83 -9.32 -1.66
N GLY A 17 12.09 -9.98 -0.55
CA GLY A 17 11.48 -11.27 -0.23
C GLY A 17 10.02 -11.13 0.15
N THR A 18 9.15 -11.86 -0.51
CA THR A 18 7.72 -11.94 -0.22
C THR A 18 7.30 -13.41 -0.11
N SER A 19 6.12 -13.70 0.43
CA SER A 19 5.55 -15.07 0.44
C SER A 19 5.31 -15.65 -0.98
N ARG A 20 5.34 -14.82 -2.02
CA ARG A 20 5.13 -15.19 -3.42
C ARG A 20 6.44 -15.31 -4.21
N GLY A 21 7.58 -15.06 -3.58
CA GLY A 21 8.90 -15.09 -4.21
C GLY A 21 9.70 -13.81 -3.98
N VAL A 22 10.82 -13.73 -4.68
CA VAL A 22 11.76 -12.61 -4.56
C VAL A 22 11.55 -11.65 -5.73
N LEU A 23 11.31 -10.38 -5.44
CA LEU A 23 11.17 -9.31 -6.42
C LEU A 23 12.49 -8.58 -6.59
N THR A 24 12.97 -8.46 -7.82
CA THR A 24 14.13 -7.64 -8.21
C THR A 24 13.73 -6.43 -9.05
N GLU A 25 12.57 -6.53 -9.70
CA GLU A 25 11.99 -5.48 -10.53
C GLU A 25 10.48 -5.44 -10.33
N LYS A 26 9.87 -4.28 -10.60
CA LYS A 26 8.42 -4.09 -10.61
C LYS A 26 8.03 -3.25 -11.81
N ILE A 27 7.08 -3.73 -12.60
CA ILE A 27 6.49 -2.98 -13.70
C ILE A 27 5.44 -2.04 -13.12
N THR A 28 5.46 -0.79 -13.56
CA THR A 28 4.42 0.20 -13.30
C THR A 28 4.08 0.96 -14.58
N CYS A 29 3.00 1.72 -14.57
CA CYS A 29 2.58 2.54 -15.70
C CYS A 29 2.34 3.97 -15.23
N ILE A 30 3.16 4.90 -15.70
CA ILE A 30 2.97 6.32 -15.41
C ILE A 30 1.95 6.88 -16.40
N LEU A 31 1.01 7.66 -15.89
CA LEU A 31 -0.04 8.32 -16.65
C LEU A 31 0.18 9.83 -16.64
N ARG A 32 -0.05 10.50 -17.78
CA ARG A 32 -0.16 11.95 -17.81
C ARG A 32 -1.43 12.41 -18.53
N ILE A 33 -2.09 13.41 -17.96
CA ILE A 33 -3.27 14.04 -18.54
C ILE A 33 -3.00 15.52 -18.81
N PHE A 34 -3.39 16.04 -19.97
CA PHE A 34 -3.12 17.42 -20.37
C PHE A 34 -4.19 17.97 -21.30
N ASP A 35 -4.24 19.30 -21.42
CA ASP A 35 -5.01 19.98 -22.48
C ASP A 35 -4.18 19.96 -23.77
N GLU A 36 -4.77 19.52 -24.87
CA GLU A 36 -4.14 19.47 -26.19
C GLU A 36 -3.60 20.84 -26.66
N ASN A 37 -4.22 21.93 -26.19
CA ASN A 37 -3.77 23.29 -26.49
C ASN A 37 -2.59 23.75 -25.60
N ASN A 38 -2.28 23.03 -24.53
CA ASN A 38 -1.18 23.34 -23.61
C ASN A 38 -0.51 22.06 -23.07
N PRO A 39 0.18 21.30 -23.92
CA PRO A 39 0.71 19.98 -23.57
C PRO A 39 1.87 20.02 -22.56
N THR A 40 2.49 21.18 -22.33
CA THR A 40 3.58 21.35 -21.36
C THR A 40 3.07 21.36 -19.93
N LYS A 41 1.77 21.60 -19.71
CA LYS A 41 1.12 21.49 -18.40
C LYS A 41 0.34 20.19 -18.33
N PHE A 42 0.86 19.23 -17.58
CA PHE A 42 0.25 17.92 -17.44
C PHE A 42 0.16 17.49 -15.98
N GLY A 43 -0.90 16.82 -15.61
CA GLY A 43 -1.04 16.13 -14.33
C GLY A 43 -0.53 14.70 -14.45
N VAL A 44 0.09 14.20 -13.38
CA VAL A 44 0.77 12.89 -13.32
C VAL A 44 0.11 11.96 -12.32
N GLY A 45 0.02 10.69 -12.67
CA GLY A 45 -0.39 9.61 -11.77
C GLY A 45 0.33 8.31 -12.11
N GLU A 46 0.19 7.34 -11.24
CA GLU A 46 0.78 6.02 -11.39
C GLU A 46 -0.28 4.92 -11.25
N ALA A 47 -0.41 4.11 -12.29
CA ALA A 47 -1.16 2.86 -12.26
C ALA A 47 -0.19 1.72 -11.92
N ALA A 48 -0.02 1.46 -10.62
CA ALA A 48 0.95 0.51 -10.10
C ALA A 48 0.39 -0.92 -10.13
N ILE A 49 0.69 -1.67 -11.18
CA ILE A 49 0.28 -3.06 -11.32
C ILE A 49 1.17 -3.95 -10.44
N PHE A 50 0.57 -4.90 -9.74
CA PHE A 50 1.28 -5.91 -8.97
C PHE A 50 0.93 -7.31 -9.49
N PRO A 51 1.81 -7.99 -10.26
CA PRO A 51 1.57 -9.33 -10.76
C PRO A 51 1.22 -10.32 -9.62
N GLY A 52 0.15 -11.08 -9.81
CA GLY A 52 -0.35 -12.02 -8.81
C GLY A 52 -1.22 -11.40 -7.69
N LEU A 53 -1.41 -10.06 -7.68
CA LEU A 53 -2.33 -9.37 -6.79
C LEU A 53 -3.34 -8.51 -7.54
N SER A 54 -2.88 -7.65 -8.45
CA SER A 54 -3.79 -6.79 -9.22
C SER A 54 -4.72 -7.64 -10.09
N PRO A 55 -6.03 -7.48 -9.96
CA PRO A 55 -7.01 -8.27 -10.72
C PRO A 55 -6.89 -8.11 -12.23
N GLU A 56 -6.36 -6.97 -12.67
CA GLU A 56 -6.13 -6.58 -14.05
C GLU A 56 -4.71 -6.81 -14.56
N ALA A 57 -3.84 -7.50 -13.82
CA ALA A 57 -2.43 -7.70 -14.19
C ALA A 57 -2.24 -8.71 -15.34
N ASP A 58 -2.94 -8.50 -16.45
CA ASP A 58 -2.89 -9.24 -17.70
C ASP A 58 -3.12 -8.31 -18.90
N ASP A 59 -3.29 -8.86 -20.10
CA ASP A 59 -3.49 -8.09 -21.33
C ASP A 59 -4.71 -7.14 -21.28
N ARG A 60 -5.72 -7.42 -20.42
CA ARG A 60 -6.89 -6.57 -20.23
C ARG A 60 -6.53 -5.15 -19.76
N PHE A 61 -5.42 -5.02 -19.01
CA PHE A 61 -4.95 -3.73 -18.54
C PHE A 61 -4.68 -2.77 -19.72
N PHE A 62 -3.89 -3.22 -20.69
CA PHE A 62 -3.55 -2.36 -21.84
C PHE A 62 -4.74 -2.10 -22.74
N TYR A 63 -5.63 -3.05 -22.96
CA TYR A 63 -6.87 -2.82 -23.71
C TYR A 63 -7.75 -1.77 -23.03
N LYS A 64 -7.88 -1.85 -21.70
CA LYS A 64 -8.66 -0.87 -20.94
C LYS A 64 -8.00 0.51 -20.93
N LEU A 65 -6.68 0.57 -20.87
CA LEU A 65 -5.93 1.82 -20.96
C LEU A 65 -6.12 2.50 -22.32
N MET A 66 -6.08 1.76 -23.42
CA MET A 66 -6.37 2.28 -24.76
C MET A 66 -7.82 2.76 -24.89
N GLU A 67 -8.78 2.03 -24.32
CA GLU A 67 -10.20 2.48 -24.25
C GLU A 67 -10.31 3.78 -23.46
N LEU A 68 -9.63 3.88 -22.32
CA LEU A 68 -9.60 5.08 -21.49
C LEU A 68 -9.04 6.30 -22.26
N GLN A 69 -7.92 6.13 -22.97
CA GLN A 69 -7.35 7.18 -23.83
C GLN A 69 -8.34 7.66 -24.89
N ALA A 70 -8.95 6.72 -25.60
CA ALA A 70 -9.93 7.04 -26.65
C ALA A 70 -11.13 7.80 -26.08
N ASN A 71 -11.65 7.37 -24.94
CA ASN A 71 -12.82 7.98 -24.29
C ASN A 71 -12.50 9.39 -23.74
N ILE A 72 -11.34 9.59 -23.10
CA ILE A 72 -10.90 10.91 -22.61
C ILE A 72 -10.82 11.91 -23.79
N ARG A 73 -10.30 11.46 -24.92
CA ARG A 73 -10.16 12.30 -26.13
C ARG A 73 -11.50 12.85 -26.63
N ILE A 74 -12.57 12.08 -26.49
CA ILE A 74 -13.92 12.46 -26.94
C ILE A 74 -14.86 12.88 -25.80
N GLY A 75 -14.31 13.06 -24.58
CA GLY A 75 -15.06 13.51 -23.42
C GLY A 75 -16.04 12.49 -22.85
N LYS A 76 -15.77 11.19 -23.04
CA LYS A 76 -16.57 10.10 -22.47
C LYS A 76 -15.93 9.51 -21.23
N SER A 77 -16.74 9.03 -20.30
CA SER A 77 -16.30 8.23 -19.17
C SER A 77 -15.92 6.81 -19.59
N THR A 78 -15.03 6.17 -18.81
CA THR A 78 -14.69 4.76 -18.94
C THR A 78 -15.02 4.06 -17.62
N ASP A 79 -15.64 2.89 -17.70
CA ASP A 79 -15.83 2.05 -16.51
C ASP A 79 -14.50 1.42 -16.10
N LEU A 80 -13.99 1.82 -14.94
CA LEU A 80 -12.75 1.34 -14.33
C LEU A 80 -12.99 0.49 -13.07
N LEU A 81 -14.23 0.11 -12.78
CA LEU A 81 -14.62 -0.60 -11.55
C LEU A 81 -13.74 -1.85 -11.29
N LYS A 82 -13.40 -2.60 -12.34
CA LYS A 82 -12.54 -3.80 -12.27
C LYS A 82 -11.06 -3.54 -12.62
N PHE A 83 -10.65 -2.27 -12.63
CA PHE A 83 -9.30 -1.82 -12.97
C PHE A 83 -8.78 -0.84 -11.91
N PRO A 84 -8.62 -1.31 -10.65
CA PRO A 84 -8.32 -0.45 -9.51
C PRO A 84 -7.03 0.35 -9.67
N SER A 85 -5.99 -0.21 -10.30
CA SER A 85 -4.74 0.53 -10.51
C SER A 85 -4.89 1.65 -11.53
N LEU A 86 -5.65 1.42 -12.63
CA LEU A 86 -5.98 2.47 -13.61
C LEU A 86 -6.86 3.56 -12.99
N GLN A 87 -7.83 3.16 -12.17
CA GLN A 87 -8.67 4.10 -11.42
C GLN A 87 -7.80 5.00 -10.55
N PHE A 88 -6.89 4.41 -9.77
CA PHE A 88 -6.00 5.13 -8.87
C PHE A 88 -5.06 6.08 -9.62
N GLY A 89 -4.42 5.60 -10.70
CA GLY A 89 -3.53 6.43 -11.52
C GLY A 89 -4.26 7.59 -12.21
N LEU A 90 -5.48 7.36 -12.70
CA LEU A 90 -6.30 8.40 -13.32
C LEU A 90 -6.74 9.46 -12.29
N GLU A 91 -7.20 9.04 -11.12
CA GLU A 91 -7.58 9.97 -10.04
C GLU A 91 -6.41 10.86 -9.62
N GLN A 92 -5.19 10.31 -9.52
CA GLN A 92 -3.97 11.06 -9.26
C GLN A 92 -3.72 12.08 -10.38
N ALA A 93 -3.66 11.64 -11.63
CA ALA A 93 -3.36 12.50 -12.77
C ALA A 93 -4.37 13.67 -12.89
N ILE A 94 -5.65 13.42 -12.68
CA ILE A 94 -6.69 14.46 -12.70
C ILE A 94 -6.49 15.45 -11.55
N ARG A 95 -6.18 14.96 -10.33
CA ARG A 95 -5.95 15.84 -9.16
C ARG A 95 -4.74 16.73 -9.36
N ASP A 96 -3.62 16.18 -9.81
CA ASP A 96 -2.43 16.99 -10.10
C ASP A 96 -2.71 18.02 -11.21
N PHE A 97 -3.44 17.62 -12.27
CA PHE A 97 -3.81 18.54 -13.35
C PHE A 97 -4.68 19.70 -12.86
N THR A 98 -5.70 19.39 -12.07
CA THR A 98 -6.61 20.41 -11.51
C THR A 98 -5.97 21.23 -10.39
N GLY A 99 -4.98 20.67 -9.69
CA GLY A 99 -4.17 21.33 -8.67
C GLY A 99 -3.04 22.21 -9.21
N GLY A 100 -2.92 22.35 -10.55
CA GLY A 100 -1.94 23.25 -11.18
C GLY A 100 -0.67 22.55 -11.68
N CYS A 101 -0.62 21.24 -11.71
CA CYS A 101 0.49 20.43 -12.24
C CYS A 101 1.81 20.59 -11.45
N HIS A 102 1.74 20.60 -10.13
CA HIS A 102 2.89 20.78 -9.24
C HIS A 102 3.20 19.56 -8.36
N GLY A 103 2.52 18.41 -8.57
CA GLY A 103 2.63 17.24 -7.70
C GLY A 103 1.92 17.44 -6.36
N ILE A 104 1.03 18.44 -6.25
CA ILE A 104 0.13 18.63 -5.12
C ILE A 104 -1.21 18.02 -5.46
N TYR A 105 -1.48 16.86 -4.88
CA TYR A 105 -2.71 16.10 -5.10
C TYR A 105 -3.81 16.48 -4.09
N TYR A 106 -3.38 16.88 -2.88
CA TYR A 106 -4.25 17.28 -1.78
C TYR A 106 -3.59 18.40 -0.97
N GLU A 107 -4.24 19.56 -0.95
CA GLU A 107 -3.85 20.65 -0.06
C GLU A 107 -4.07 20.26 1.40
N SER A 108 -3.03 20.39 2.21
CA SER A 108 -3.06 20.05 3.62
C SER A 108 -1.84 20.62 4.37
N PRO A 109 -1.84 20.69 5.70
CA PRO A 109 -0.64 21.04 6.46
C PRO A 109 0.57 20.12 6.20
N PHE A 110 0.35 18.92 5.69
CA PHE A 110 1.43 17.99 5.34
C PHE A 110 2.28 18.50 4.18
N VAL A 111 1.68 18.94 3.08
CA VAL A 111 2.40 19.45 1.89
C VAL A 111 3.11 20.77 2.15
N HIS A 112 2.78 21.45 3.24
CA HIS A 112 3.49 22.65 3.73
C HIS A 112 4.58 22.33 4.78
N GLY A 113 4.88 21.06 5.03
CA GLY A 113 5.88 20.63 6.02
C GLY A 113 5.48 20.90 7.48
N GLN A 114 4.19 21.14 7.76
CA GLN A 114 3.67 21.49 9.08
C GLN A 114 3.16 20.30 9.88
N LYS A 115 2.91 19.17 9.21
CA LYS A 115 2.50 17.90 9.81
C LYS A 115 3.26 16.75 9.18
N SER A 116 3.42 15.67 9.93
CA SER A 116 3.97 14.41 9.48
C SER A 116 2.96 13.29 9.65
N ILE A 117 3.19 12.17 8.97
CA ILE A 117 2.41 10.94 9.11
C ILE A 117 3.25 9.94 9.91
N GLU A 118 2.67 9.33 10.95
CA GLU A 118 3.30 8.22 11.65
C GLU A 118 3.25 6.96 10.79
N ILE A 119 4.40 6.28 10.65
CA ILE A 119 4.51 5.08 9.82
C ILE A 119 5.14 3.92 10.58
N ASN A 120 4.79 2.70 10.19
CA ASN A 120 5.48 1.51 10.67
C ASN A 120 6.80 1.28 9.93
N GLY A 121 7.78 0.73 10.65
CA GLY A 121 9.01 0.21 10.08
C GLY A 121 8.77 -1.18 9.48
N LEU A 122 8.86 -1.32 8.15
CA LEU A 122 8.72 -2.62 7.49
C LEU A 122 10.03 -3.40 7.53
N VAL A 123 9.95 -4.65 7.98
CA VAL A 123 11.04 -5.63 7.93
C VAL A 123 10.70 -6.70 6.90
N TRP A 124 11.39 -6.65 5.77
CA TRP A 124 11.23 -7.61 4.67
C TRP A 124 11.74 -8.99 5.06
N MET A 125 11.14 -10.03 4.44
CA MET A 125 11.63 -11.40 4.55
C MET A 125 13.09 -11.52 4.12
N GLY A 126 13.82 -12.41 4.79
CA GLY A 126 15.22 -12.74 4.54
C GLY A 126 15.62 -13.92 5.41
N ASP A 127 16.91 -14.23 5.44
CA ASP A 127 17.44 -15.11 6.48
C ASP A 127 17.36 -14.42 7.86
N PHE A 128 17.52 -15.22 8.91
CA PHE A 128 17.36 -14.76 10.29
C PHE A 128 18.28 -13.57 10.62
N ASP A 129 19.56 -13.67 10.29
CA ASP A 129 20.56 -12.65 10.65
C ASP A 129 20.25 -11.32 9.94
N ARG A 130 19.86 -11.37 8.66
CA ARG A 130 19.48 -10.21 7.89
C ARG A 130 18.20 -9.55 8.43
N MET A 131 17.23 -10.34 8.88
CA MET A 131 16.01 -9.80 9.49
C MET A 131 16.31 -9.14 10.84
N ILE A 132 17.20 -9.71 11.66
CA ILE A 132 17.67 -9.08 12.92
C ILE A 132 18.36 -7.75 12.63
N GLU A 133 19.25 -7.70 11.64
CA GLU A 133 19.91 -6.46 11.23
C GLU A 133 18.89 -5.37 10.86
N ARG A 134 17.89 -5.72 10.05
CA ARG A 134 16.80 -4.79 9.66
C ARG A 134 15.96 -4.33 10.85
N ILE A 135 15.69 -5.22 11.81
CA ILE A 135 15.00 -4.89 13.06
C ILE A 135 15.82 -3.86 13.83
N GLU A 136 17.11 -4.10 14.04
CA GLU A 136 17.99 -3.17 14.75
C GLU A 136 18.08 -1.79 14.08
N GLN A 137 18.11 -1.76 12.73
CA GLN A 137 18.06 -0.50 11.99
C GLN A 137 16.76 0.28 12.26
N LYS A 138 15.61 -0.41 12.32
CA LYS A 138 14.33 0.26 12.62
C LYS A 138 14.25 0.72 14.06
N LEU A 139 14.70 -0.09 15.01
CA LEU A 139 14.75 0.26 16.43
C LEU A 139 15.67 1.45 16.69
N SER A 140 16.88 1.45 16.12
CA SER A 140 17.84 2.56 16.25
C SER A 140 17.34 3.85 15.57
N SER A 141 16.54 3.73 14.53
CA SER A 141 15.87 4.87 13.88
C SER A 141 14.67 5.41 14.67
N GLY A 142 14.29 4.78 15.79
CA GLY A 142 13.22 5.28 16.68
C GLY A 142 11.80 4.90 16.26
N PHE A 143 11.62 3.87 15.42
CA PHE A 143 10.28 3.37 15.09
C PHE A 143 9.58 2.81 16.34
N ARG A 144 8.32 3.22 16.54
CA ARG A 144 7.44 2.75 17.63
C ARG A 144 6.46 1.66 17.18
N CYS A 145 6.35 1.42 15.87
CA CYS A 145 5.62 0.31 15.29
C CYS A 145 6.51 -0.39 14.25
N ILE A 146 6.67 -1.70 14.38
CA ILE A 146 7.41 -2.55 13.43
C ILE A 146 6.47 -3.59 12.85
N LYS A 147 6.47 -3.70 11.51
CA LYS A 147 5.74 -4.75 10.78
C LYS A 147 6.72 -5.81 10.28
N LEU A 148 6.59 -7.04 10.75
CA LEU A 148 7.40 -8.17 10.35
C LEU A 148 6.65 -9.03 9.33
N LYS A 149 7.28 -9.35 8.21
CA LYS A 149 6.79 -10.38 7.30
C LYS A 149 7.13 -11.75 7.89
N ILE A 150 6.14 -12.63 8.02
CA ILE A 150 6.26 -13.99 8.58
C ILE A 150 5.60 -15.02 7.65
N GLY A 151 5.75 -16.31 7.96
CA GLY A 151 5.14 -17.41 7.19
C GLY A 151 6.01 -17.92 6.04
N ALA A 152 7.28 -17.50 5.93
CA ALA A 152 8.19 -17.93 4.86
C ALA A 152 9.45 -18.65 5.34
N ILE A 153 9.84 -18.47 6.60
CA ILE A 153 10.97 -19.18 7.21
C ILE A 153 10.49 -20.13 8.31
N ASP A 154 11.42 -20.85 8.92
CA ASP A 154 11.05 -21.73 10.03
C ASP A 154 10.35 -20.97 11.15
N TRP A 155 9.22 -21.49 11.61
CA TRP A 155 8.38 -20.87 12.64
C TRP A 155 9.12 -20.60 13.95
N SER A 156 10.08 -21.48 14.34
CA SER A 156 10.87 -21.26 15.55
C SER A 156 11.74 -20.01 15.43
N LYS A 157 12.26 -19.72 14.25
CA LYS A 157 13.05 -18.52 13.95
C LYS A 157 12.20 -17.26 13.94
N GLU A 158 10.96 -17.33 13.43
CA GLU A 158 10.01 -16.21 13.48
C GLU A 158 9.66 -15.85 14.94
N VAL A 159 9.41 -16.85 15.78
CA VAL A 159 9.19 -16.67 17.22
C VAL A 159 10.43 -16.11 17.93
N GLU A 160 11.63 -16.58 17.56
CA GLU A 160 12.90 -16.08 18.12
C GLU A 160 13.10 -14.59 17.81
N MET A 161 12.77 -14.13 16.61
CA MET A 161 12.85 -12.71 16.24
C MET A 161 11.89 -11.85 17.07
N ILE A 162 10.63 -12.28 17.23
CA ILE A 162 9.65 -11.54 18.04
C ILE A 162 10.10 -11.50 19.50
N LYS A 163 10.60 -12.63 20.02
CA LYS A 163 11.17 -12.69 21.37
C LYS A 163 12.35 -11.74 21.53
N TYR A 164 13.27 -11.70 20.55
CA TYR A 164 14.42 -10.79 20.55
C TYR A 164 14.01 -9.33 20.71
N ILE A 165 12.90 -8.92 20.06
CA ILE A 165 12.35 -7.57 20.21
C ILE A 165 11.73 -7.42 21.60
N ARG A 166 10.91 -8.38 22.07
CA ARG A 166 10.16 -8.31 23.34
C ARG A 166 11.08 -8.38 24.55
N ASP A 167 12.22 -9.04 24.49
CA ASP A 167 13.24 -9.03 25.55
C ASP A 167 13.80 -7.61 25.80
N ARG A 168 13.61 -6.65 24.87
CA ARG A 168 14.10 -5.25 24.95
C ARG A 168 13.00 -4.22 25.09
N TYR A 169 11.85 -4.48 24.48
CA TYR A 169 10.73 -3.55 24.40
C TYR A 169 9.42 -4.27 24.69
N ASP A 170 8.74 -3.86 25.75
CA ASP A 170 7.40 -4.32 26.05
C ASP A 170 6.36 -3.82 25.00
N ALA A 171 5.13 -4.35 25.08
CA ALA A 171 4.10 -4.04 24.09
C ALA A 171 3.59 -2.59 24.19
N ASP A 172 3.74 -1.95 25.34
CA ASP A 172 3.33 -0.55 25.55
C ASP A 172 4.31 0.43 24.93
N ARG A 173 5.56 0.01 24.73
CA ARG A 173 6.64 0.85 24.17
C ARG A 173 6.85 0.63 22.68
N LEU A 174 6.60 -0.58 22.18
CA LEU A 174 6.80 -0.93 20.78
C LEU A 174 5.69 -1.83 20.27
N GLU A 175 4.90 -1.33 19.34
CA GLU A 175 3.91 -2.12 18.62
C GLU A 175 4.58 -3.06 17.61
N ILE A 176 4.21 -4.34 17.63
CA ILE A 176 4.61 -5.33 16.62
C ILE A 176 3.37 -5.76 15.86
N ARG A 177 3.35 -5.52 14.55
CA ARG A 177 2.41 -6.14 13.61
C ARG A 177 3.12 -7.24 12.85
N VAL A 178 2.42 -8.29 12.52
CA VAL A 178 2.95 -9.35 11.67
C VAL A 178 2.07 -9.53 10.44
N ASP A 179 2.66 -9.97 9.33
CA ASP A 179 1.97 -10.16 8.06
C ASP A 179 2.39 -11.51 7.49
N ALA A 180 1.44 -12.43 7.44
CA ALA A 180 1.65 -13.79 6.95
C ALA A 180 1.35 -13.94 5.45
N ASN A 181 0.73 -12.96 4.79
CA ASN A 181 0.30 -13.00 3.39
C ASN A 181 -0.36 -14.33 2.99
N GLY A 182 -1.21 -14.89 3.86
CA GLY A 182 -1.88 -16.16 3.65
C GLY A 182 -1.01 -17.41 3.82
N GLY A 183 0.13 -17.28 4.50
CA GLY A 183 1.14 -18.35 4.58
C GLY A 183 0.87 -19.43 5.63
N PHE A 184 -0.18 -19.31 6.46
CA PHE A 184 -0.50 -20.32 7.47
C PHE A 184 -1.55 -21.31 6.96
N ASP A 185 -1.40 -22.58 7.35
CA ASP A 185 -2.39 -23.63 7.11
C ASP A 185 -3.34 -23.78 8.29
N MET A 186 -4.54 -24.27 8.06
CA MET A 186 -5.56 -24.45 9.10
C MET A 186 -5.13 -25.38 10.23
N ASP A 187 -4.23 -26.33 9.96
CA ASP A 187 -3.73 -27.28 10.98
C ASP A 187 -2.82 -26.60 12.03
N ASN A 188 -2.21 -25.47 11.67
CA ASN A 188 -1.21 -24.80 12.52
C ASN A 188 -1.56 -23.33 12.88
N VAL A 189 -2.57 -22.74 12.24
CA VAL A 189 -2.87 -21.32 12.41
C VAL A 189 -3.24 -20.97 13.86
N LEU A 190 -4.17 -21.68 14.50
CA LEU A 190 -4.62 -21.34 15.85
C LEU A 190 -3.53 -21.40 16.91
N PRO A 191 -2.67 -22.46 16.99
CA PRO A 191 -1.53 -22.46 17.90
C PRO A 191 -0.56 -21.30 17.65
N ARG A 192 -0.36 -20.91 16.38
CA ARG A 192 0.50 -19.78 16.01
C ARG A 192 -0.10 -18.44 16.43
N LEU A 193 -1.40 -18.21 16.17
CA LEU A 193 -2.12 -17.01 16.62
C LEU A 193 -2.06 -16.84 18.12
N LYS A 194 -2.31 -17.94 18.86
CA LYS A 194 -2.17 -17.93 20.31
C LYS A 194 -0.76 -17.55 20.75
N ARG A 195 0.27 -18.16 20.14
CA ARG A 195 1.66 -17.88 20.49
C ARG A 195 2.04 -16.43 20.25
N LEU A 196 1.60 -15.83 19.12
CA LEU A 196 1.82 -14.43 18.81
C LEU A 196 1.12 -13.51 19.82
N ALA A 197 -0.13 -13.82 20.18
CA ALA A 197 -0.88 -13.08 21.20
C ALA A 197 -0.17 -13.13 22.55
N ASP A 198 0.28 -14.32 23.01
CA ASP A 198 1.02 -14.51 24.26
C ASP A 198 2.34 -13.70 24.30
N MET A 199 2.88 -13.31 23.13
CA MET A 199 4.06 -12.46 22.98
C MET A 199 3.72 -10.98 22.81
N GLY A 200 2.48 -10.57 22.98
CA GLY A 200 2.05 -9.17 22.89
C GLY A 200 2.13 -8.59 21.47
N VAL A 201 1.98 -9.41 20.43
CA VAL A 201 1.80 -8.93 19.06
C VAL A 201 0.46 -8.20 18.96
N HIS A 202 0.44 -7.05 18.29
CA HIS A 202 -0.78 -6.23 18.16
C HIS A 202 -1.80 -6.87 17.22
N SER A 203 -1.38 -7.30 16.06
CA SER A 203 -2.26 -7.86 15.04
C SER A 203 -1.51 -8.72 14.04
N ILE A 204 -2.26 -9.60 13.34
CA ILE A 204 -1.75 -10.35 12.20
C ILE A 204 -2.53 -9.98 10.95
N GLU A 205 -1.80 -9.66 9.87
CA GLU A 205 -2.36 -9.40 8.55
C GLU A 205 -2.42 -10.72 7.76
N GLN A 206 -3.59 -11.02 7.20
CA GLN A 206 -3.93 -12.14 6.32
C GLN A 206 -3.26 -13.47 6.74
N PRO A 207 -3.72 -14.10 7.84
CA PRO A 207 -3.08 -15.34 8.34
C PRO A 207 -3.20 -16.53 7.39
N ILE A 208 -4.35 -16.69 6.70
CA ILE A 208 -4.60 -17.75 5.72
C ILE A 208 -4.90 -17.16 4.34
N LYS A 209 -4.82 -17.98 3.29
CA LYS A 209 -5.12 -17.55 1.92
C LYS A 209 -6.50 -16.94 1.82
N ALA A 210 -6.59 -15.84 1.07
CA ALA A 210 -7.84 -15.19 0.71
C ALA A 210 -8.75 -16.10 -0.13
N GLY A 211 -10.06 -15.81 -0.09
CA GLY A 211 -11.07 -16.53 -0.88
C GLY A 211 -11.80 -17.64 -0.10
N THR A 212 -11.59 -17.73 1.21
CA THR A 212 -12.30 -18.63 2.11
C THR A 212 -12.92 -17.86 3.30
N PRO A 213 -13.90 -16.97 3.05
CA PRO A 213 -14.40 -16.05 4.07
C PRO A 213 -14.98 -16.77 5.30
N ALA A 214 -15.59 -17.94 5.14
CA ALA A 214 -16.10 -18.74 6.26
C ALA A 214 -14.99 -19.21 7.22
N LEU A 215 -13.81 -19.59 6.70
CA LEU A 215 -12.66 -19.97 7.53
C LEU A 215 -12.05 -18.73 8.18
N MET A 216 -11.94 -17.63 7.45
CA MET A 216 -11.44 -16.37 8.00
C MET A 216 -12.36 -15.83 9.12
N ARG A 217 -13.67 -15.90 8.92
CA ARG A 217 -14.67 -15.59 9.95
C ARG A 217 -14.44 -16.42 11.21
N PHE A 218 -14.34 -17.76 11.07
CA PHE A 218 -14.07 -18.63 12.19
C PHE A 218 -12.80 -18.19 12.95
N LEU A 219 -11.70 -17.88 12.22
CA LEU A 219 -10.48 -17.39 12.85
C LEU A 219 -10.70 -16.06 13.58
N CYS A 220 -11.44 -15.12 13.01
CA CYS A 220 -11.75 -13.84 13.66
C CYS A 220 -12.57 -14.03 14.95
N GLU A 221 -13.43 -15.05 15.00
CA GLU A 221 -14.26 -15.36 16.18
C GLU A 221 -13.44 -15.99 17.31
N VAL A 222 -12.46 -16.86 17.01
CA VAL A 222 -11.76 -17.66 18.03
C VAL A 222 -10.33 -17.21 18.33
N SER A 223 -9.75 -16.36 17.50
CA SER A 223 -8.37 -15.89 17.65
C SER A 223 -8.23 -14.95 18.84
N PRO A 224 -7.25 -15.18 19.74
CA PRO A 224 -6.89 -14.20 20.77
C PRO A 224 -6.09 -13.03 20.18
N LEU A 225 -5.58 -13.14 18.93
CA LEU A 225 -4.83 -12.11 18.22
C LEU A 225 -5.74 -11.41 17.21
N PRO A 226 -5.87 -10.07 17.23
CA PRO A 226 -6.63 -9.33 16.24
C PRO A 226 -6.16 -9.61 14.81
N ILE A 227 -7.10 -9.86 13.90
CA ILE A 227 -6.83 -10.18 12.51
C ILE A 227 -7.14 -8.96 11.62
N ALA A 228 -6.22 -8.65 10.71
CA ALA A 228 -6.36 -7.64 9.68
C ALA A 228 -6.51 -8.31 8.30
N LEU A 229 -7.47 -7.88 7.48
CA LEU A 229 -7.64 -8.37 6.12
C LEU A 229 -6.86 -7.48 5.14
N ASP A 230 -6.15 -8.11 4.21
CA ASP A 230 -5.46 -7.46 3.08
C ASP A 230 -5.98 -8.04 1.76
N GLU A 231 -5.52 -9.22 1.37
CA GLU A 231 -5.86 -9.83 0.10
C GLU A 231 -7.36 -10.18 -0.03
N GLU A 232 -8.08 -10.34 1.05
CA GLU A 232 -9.54 -10.54 1.03
C GLU A 232 -10.32 -9.36 0.43
N LEU A 233 -9.76 -8.14 0.51
CA LEU A 233 -10.40 -6.94 -0.02
C LEU A 233 -10.31 -6.86 -1.55
N ILE A 234 -9.32 -7.53 -2.15
CA ILE A 234 -9.06 -7.47 -3.59
C ILE A 234 -10.20 -8.16 -4.34
N GLY A 235 -10.71 -7.48 -5.39
CA GLY A 235 -11.81 -8.01 -6.20
C GLY A 235 -13.20 -7.75 -5.62
N LYS A 236 -13.31 -6.99 -4.51
CA LYS A 236 -14.58 -6.47 -3.99
C LYS A 236 -14.77 -5.06 -4.54
N TYR A 237 -15.60 -4.94 -5.55
CA TYR A 237 -15.71 -3.71 -6.33
C TYR A 237 -16.87 -2.83 -5.90
N THR A 238 -18.02 -3.43 -5.60
CA THR A 238 -19.23 -2.71 -5.22
C THR A 238 -19.33 -2.51 -3.71
N ARG A 239 -20.05 -1.46 -3.28
CA ARG A 239 -20.33 -1.23 -1.85
C ARG A 239 -20.98 -2.46 -1.19
N GLU A 240 -21.88 -3.13 -1.90
CA GLU A 240 -22.56 -4.33 -1.41
C GLU A 240 -21.58 -5.49 -1.16
N GLU A 241 -20.65 -5.75 -2.10
CA GLU A 241 -19.62 -6.79 -1.93
C GLU A 241 -18.69 -6.50 -0.74
N LYS A 242 -18.32 -5.21 -0.56
CA LYS A 242 -17.50 -4.75 0.55
C LYS A 242 -18.22 -4.91 1.89
N LEU A 243 -19.47 -4.45 1.96
CA LEU A 243 -20.31 -4.58 3.13
C LEU A 243 -20.50 -6.05 3.54
N ASN A 244 -20.90 -6.90 2.60
CA ASN A 244 -21.07 -8.33 2.83
C ASN A 244 -19.81 -9.00 3.37
N LEU A 245 -18.63 -8.62 2.88
CA LEU A 245 -17.36 -9.15 3.40
C LEU A 245 -17.12 -8.76 4.86
N LEU A 246 -17.33 -7.49 5.22
CA LEU A 246 -17.14 -7.02 6.59
C LEU A 246 -18.15 -7.67 7.57
N GLU A 247 -19.41 -7.77 7.14
CA GLU A 247 -20.47 -8.40 7.95
C GLU A 247 -20.25 -9.91 8.12
N GLU A 248 -19.74 -10.58 7.10
CA GLU A 248 -19.46 -12.01 7.15
C GLU A 248 -18.26 -12.31 8.02
N ILE A 249 -17.12 -11.64 7.84
CA ILE A 249 -15.84 -11.98 8.49
C ILE A 249 -15.70 -11.31 9.85
N LYS A 250 -16.14 -10.05 9.97
CA LYS A 250 -16.01 -9.21 11.18
C LYS A 250 -14.55 -9.09 11.66
N PRO A 251 -13.64 -8.66 10.81
CA PRO A 251 -12.24 -8.52 11.17
C PRO A 251 -12.03 -7.38 12.16
N ALA A 252 -10.94 -7.45 12.94
CA ALA A 252 -10.55 -6.34 13.81
C ALA A 252 -10.04 -5.14 12.99
N TYR A 253 -9.36 -5.42 11.87
CA TYR A 253 -8.78 -4.39 11.00
C TYR A 253 -8.88 -4.76 9.52
N ILE A 254 -8.77 -3.73 8.67
CA ILE A 254 -8.53 -3.87 7.22
C ILE A 254 -7.31 -3.06 6.79
N VAL A 255 -6.58 -3.58 5.81
CA VAL A 255 -5.37 -2.95 5.24
C VAL A 255 -5.69 -2.42 3.86
N LEU A 256 -5.57 -1.12 3.68
CA LEU A 256 -6.04 -0.43 2.47
C LEU A 256 -4.88 -0.14 1.52
N LYS A 257 -4.95 -0.71 0.32
CA LYS A 257 -4.03 -0.47 -0.79
C LYS A 257 -4.80 0.12 -1.98
N PRO A 258 -4.96 1.45 -2.08
CA PRO A 258 -5.84 2.07 -3.08
C PRO A 258 -5.63 1.55 -4.50
N THR A 259 -4.39 1.27 -4.90
CA THR A 259 -4.07 0.71 -6.22
C THR A 259 -4.66 -0.70 -6.47
N LEU A 260 -5.09 -1.42 -5.42
CA LEU A 260 -5.67 -2.76 -5.51
C LEU A 260 -7.18 -2.82 -5.26
N ILE A 261 -7.74 -1.76 -4.68
CA ILE A 261 -9.12 -1.77 -4.15
C ILE A 261 -10.02 -0.64 -4.69
N GLY A 262 -9.62 0.00 -5.82
CA GLY A 262 -10.46 0.96 -6.54
C GLY A 262 -10.09 2.43 -6.36
N GLY A 263 -8.79 2.73 -6.21
CA GLY A 263 -8.29 4.10 -6.10
C GLY A 263 -8.67 4.78 -4.78
N TYR A 264 -8.64 6.10 -4.77
CA TYR A 264 -9.07 6.89 -3.61
C TYR A 264 -10.55 6.67 -3.30
N SER A 265 -11.39 6.66 -4.33
CA SER A 265 -12.84 6.49 -4.18
C SER A 265 -13.18 5.13 -3.57
N GLY A 266 -12.58 4.05 -4.09
CA GLY A 266 -12.80 2.71 -3.56
C GLY A 266 -12.26 2.52 -2.14
N ALA A 267 -11.10 3.11 -1.83
CA ALA A 267 -10.51 3.07 -0.50
C ALA A 267 -11.31 3.90 0.51
N GLN A 268 -11.84 5.07 0.12
CA GLN A 268 -12.70 5.88 0.97
C GLN A 268 -13.99 5.13 1.34
N GLU A 269 -14.60 4.44 0.37
CA GLU A 269 -15.79 3.63 0.63
C GLU A 269 -15.50 2.49 1.63
N TRP A 270 -14.31 1.87 1.58
CA TRP A 270 -13.86 0.90 2.59
C TRP A 270 -13.70 1.55 3.97
N ILE A 271 -13.14 2.76 4.06
CA ILE A 271 -13.00 3.51 5.31
C ILE A 271 -14.37 3.80 5.93
N ASP A 272 -15.30 4.28 5.11
CA ASP A 272 -16.66 4.61 5.55
C ASP A 272 -17.35 3.38 6.12
N LEU A 273 -17.32 2.25 5.40
CA LEU A 273 -17.88 0.99 5.86
C LEU A 273 -17.19 0.44 7.12
N ALA A 274 -15.85 0.52 7.18
CA ALA A 274 -15.09 0.08 8.35
C ALA A 274 -15.50 0.88 9.61
N ASN A 275 -15.61 2.21 9.47
CA ASN A 275 -16.05 3.09 10.56
C ASN A 275 -17.49 2.79 11.00
N GLU A 276 -18.41 2.52 10.04
CA GLU A 276 -19.81 2.12 10.34
C GLU A 276 -19.88 0.81 11.14
N HIS A 277 -18.90 -0.10 10.96
CA HIS A 277 -18.87 -1.42 11.59
C HIS A 277 -17.89 -1.55 12.76
N GLY A 278 -17.21 -0.46 13.14
CA GLY A 278 -16.22 -0.48 14.23
C GLY A 278 -14.96 -1.29 13.90
N THR A 279 -14.66 -1.48 12.62
CA THR A 279 -13.45 -2.12 12.14
C THR A 279 -12.34 -1.07 11.99
N GLY A 280 -11.17 -1.30 12.59
CA GLY A 280 -10.01 -0.44 12.43
C GLY A 280 -9.41 -0.56 11.03
N TRP A 281 -8.60 0.41 10.63
CA TRP A 281 -7.96 0.39 9.32
C TRP A 281 -6.64 1.16 9.30
N TRP A 282 -5.77 0.81 8.37
CA TRP A 282 -4.62 1.61 7.98
C TRP A 282 -4.37 1.51 6.48
N VAL A 283 -3.73 2.54 5.94
CA VAL A 283 -3.34 2.60 4.54
C VAL A 283 -1.90 2.13 4.40
N THR A 284 -1.61 1.36 3.36
CA THR A 284 -0.27 0.92 3.03
C THR A 284 0.00 1.06 1.53
N SER A 285 1.27 1.29 1.19
CA SER A 285 1.76 1.26 -0.18
C SER A 285 1.72 -0.16 -0.75
N SER A 286 1.50 -0.25 -2.06
CA SER A 286 1.67 -1.47 -2.87
C SER A 286 2.94 -1.39 -3.72
N LEU A 287 4.00 -0.82 -3.17
CA LEU A 287 5.30 -0.62 -3.82
C LEU A 287 5.19 0.29 -5.05
N GLU A 288 4.43 1.35 -4.93
CA GLU A 288 4.40 2.42 -5.93
C GLU A 288 5.78 3.09 -6.03
N SER A 289 6.04 3.72 -7.19
CA SER A 289 7.13 4.68 -7.29
C SER A 289 6.87 5.90 -6.39
N ASN A 290 7.84 6.77 -6.29
CA ASN A 290 7.68 8.02 -5.57
C ASN A 290 6.55 8.91 -6.11
N ILE A 291 6.08 8.72 -7.33
CA ILE A 291 4.89 9.41 -7.87
C ILE A 291 3.64 8.94 -7.12
N GLY A 292 3.37 7.63 -7.14
CA GLY A 292 2.19 7.07 -6.49
C GLY A 292 2.26 7.15 -4.98
N LEU A 293 3.44 6.95 -4.39
CA LEU A 293 3.65 7.07 -2.94
C LEU A 293 3.41 8.51 -2.45
N ASN A 294 3.87 9.53 -3.20
CA ASN A 294 3.62 10.92 -2.86
C ASN A 294 2.11 11.24 -2.90
N ALA A 295 1.43 10.80 -3.95
CA ALA A 295 -0.01 10.96 -4.08
C ALA A 295 -0.78 10.26 -2.95
N LEU A 296 -0.36 9.05 -2.58
CA LEU A 296 -0.92 8.27 -1.48
C LEU A 296 -0.71 8.94 -0.13
N ALA A 297 0.51 9.41 0.15
CA ALA A 297 0.86 10.09 1.41
C ALA A 297 0.06 11.38 1.59
N GLN A 298 -0.11 12.18 0.53
CA GLN A 298 -0.92 13.41 0.59
C GLN A 298 -2.39 13.11 0.88
N TRP A 299 -2.96 12.05 0.28
CA TRP A 299 -4.33 11.64 0.60
C TRP A 299 -4.45 11.19 2.05
N VAL A 300 -3.54 10.33 2.53
CA VAL A 300 -3.53 9.85 3.93
C VAL A 300 -3.42 11.02 4.91
N ALA A 301 -2.66 12.05 4.59
CA ALA A 301 -2.54 13.26 5.42
C ALA A 301 -3.85 14.04 5.57
N THR A 302 -4.84 13.82 4.71
CA THR A 302 -6.19 14.41 4.82
C THR A 302 -7.14 13.57 5.69
N LEU A 303 -6.76 12.32 5.99
CA LEU A 303 -7.56 11.41 6.81
C LEU A 303 -7.25 11.63 8.30
N HIS A 304 -8.22 11.32 9.16
CA HIS A 304 -7.99 11.25 10.60
C HIS A 304 -7.43 9.87 10.95
N VAL A 305 -6.10 9.75 10.95
CA VAL A 305 -5.39 8.51 11.27
C VAL A 305 -4.82 8.56 12.68
N GLU A 306 -5.09 7.53 13.47
CA GLU A 306 -4.68 7.43 14.88
C GLU A 306 -3.56 6.39 15.09
N ILE A 307 -3.28 5.57 14.07
CA ILE A 307 -2.30 4.49 14.13
C ILE A 307 -1.27 4.61 13.01
N ALA A 308 -0.11 3.98 13.19
CA ALA A 308 0.97 4.01 12.21
C ALA A 308 0.53 3.43 10.85
N GLN A 309 0.85 4.15 9.76
CA GLN A 309 0.52 3.80 8.38
C GLN A 309 1.67 3.08 7.68
N GLY A 310 1.37 2.34 6.62
CA GLY A 310 2.36 1.53 5.89
C GLY A 310 2.99 2.26 4.70
N LEU A 311 3.54 3.46 4.89
CA LEU A 311 4.02 4.33 3.79
C LEU A 311 5.55 4.44 3.69
N GLY A 312 6.29 3.55 4.34
CA GLY A 312 7.76 3.60 4.40
C GLY A 312 8.49 2.99 3.20
N THR A 313 7.96 3.06 1.99
CA THR A 313 8.49 2.36 0.79
C THR A 313 9.25 3.27 -0.19
N GLY A 314 9.38 4.57 0.07
CA GLY A 314 9.99 5.54 -0.87
C GLY A 314 11.50 5.41 -1.13
N ALA A 315 12.18 4.44 -0.51
CA ALA A 315 13.62 4.25 -0.70
C ALA A 315 13.99 2.87 -1.28
N LEU A 316 13.03 2.16 -1.86
CA LEU A 316 13.21 0.77 -2.30
C LEU A 316 13.92 0.62 -3.66
N PHE A 317 13.82 1.60 -4.54
CA PHE A 317 14.26 1.49 -5.92
C PHE A 317 15.51 2.34 -6.21
N VAL A 318 16.36 1.86 -7.15
CA VAL A 318 17.57 2.57 -7.57
C VAL A 318 17.29 3.65 -8.63
N ASN A 319 16.17 3.51 -9.35
CA ASN A 319 15.76 4.36 -10.46
C ASN A 319 14.39 5.00 -10.22
N ASP A 320 14.09 5.35 -8.97
CA ASP A 320 12.87 6.07 -8.62
C ASP A 320 12.97 7.57 -8.99
N PHE A 321 11.84 8.24 -9.02
CA PHE A 321 11.76 9.68 -9.24
C PHE A 321 12.11 10.45 -7.97
N GLU A 322 12.68 11.65 -8.11
CA GLU A 322 12.87 12.54 -6.98
C GLU A 322 11.52 12.88 -6.32
N SER A 323 11.51 12.97 -5.00
CA SER A 323 10.29 13.10 -4.22
C SER A 323 10.46 14.11 -3.08
N PRO A 324 9.43 14.92 -2.79
CA PRO A 324 9.41 15.76 -1.61
C PRO A 324 9.30 14.97 -0.30
N LEU A 325 9.00 13.67 -0.36
CA LEU A 325 8.86 12.81 0.82
C LEU A 325 10.22 12.44 1.40
N TYR A 326 10.35 12.54 2.72
CA TYR A 326 11.52 12.05 3.45
C TYR A 326 11.12 11.48 4.81
N LEU A 327 11.98 10.60 5.34
CA LEU A 327 11.78 9.96 6.64
C LEU A 327 12.65 10.61 7.71
N GLU A 328 12.04 10.84 8.89
CA GLU A 328 12.74 11.20 10.11
C GLU A 328 12.18 10.34 11.26
N GLY A 329 12.97 9.35 11.69
CA GLY A 329 12.49 8.34 12.62
C GLY A 329 11.30 7.56 12.06
N ASP A 330 10.21 7.50 12.81
CA ASP A 330 8.94 6.89 12.43
C ASP A 330 7.98 7.87 11.72
N ARG A 331 8.48 9.01 11.25
CA ARG A 331 7.69 10.06 10.62
C ARG A 331 8.00 10.19 9.13
N LEU A 332 6.95 10.11 8.32
CA LEU A 332 6.99 10.52 6.92
C LEU A 332 6.65 12.00 6.84
N ASN A 333 7.58 12.77 6.28
CA ASN A 333 7.52 14.21 6.17
C ASN A 333 7.48 14.65 4.70
N TYR A 334 7.10 15.90 4.46
CA TYR A 334 7.08 16.54 3.16
C TYR A 334 7.97 17.78 3.17
N ASN A 335 8.90 17.87 2.20
CA ASN A 335 9.71 19.06 1.99
C ASN A 335 9.09 19.95 0.90
N PRO A 336 8.46 21.08 1.22
CA PRO A 336 7.84 21.96 0.22
C PRO A 336 8.85 22.64 -0.73
N GLY A 337 10.14 22.58 -0.43
CA GLY A 337 11.22 23.08 -1.30
C GLY A 337 11.62 22.11 -2.41
N ILE A 338 11.11 20.88 -2.40
CA ILE A 338 11.37 19.85 -3.42
C ILE A 338 10.07 19.58 -4.17
N SER A 339 10.11 19.62 -5.49
CA SER A 339 8.99 19.20 -6.35
C SER A 339 9.22 17.77 -6.86
N ILE A 340 8.17 17.16 -7.39
CA ILE A 340 8.33 15.91 -8.16
C ILE A 340 9.19 16.18 -9.40
N ASP A 341 9.97 15.17 -9.81
CA ASP A 341 10.93 15.26 -10.93
C ASP A 341 10.20 15.35 -12.29
N ARG A 342 9.73 16.56 -12.61
CA ARG A 342 9.01 16.84 -13.85
C ARG A 342 9.85 16.60 -15.11
N GLU A 343 11.14 16.85 -15.03
CA GLU A 343 12.05 16.69 -16.18
C GLU A 343 12.24 15.20 -16.50
N ALA A 344 12.53 14.37 -15.49
CA ALA A 344 12.63 12.93 -15.67
C ALA A 344 11.30 12.31 -16.11
N ILE A 345 10.16 12.81 -15.59
CA ILE A 345 8.83 12.35 -16.01
C ILE A 345 8.55 12.73 -17.46
N ASP A 346 8.86 13.96 -17.89
CA ASP A 346 8.61 14.39 -19.28
C ASP A 346 9.47 13.63 -20.29
N ALA A 347 10.65 13.18 -19.87
CA ALA A 347 11.59 12.39 -20.69
C ALA A 347 11.19 10.90 -20.87
N LEU A 348 10.09 10.43 -20.26
CA LEU A 348 9.63 9.05 -20.41
C LEU A 348 9.15 8.75 -21.84
N ASP A 349 9.18 7.46 -22.22
CA ASP A 349 8.67 6.97 -23.52
C ASP A 349 7.14 6.98 -23.54
N TRP A 350 6.57 8.16 -23.78
CA TRP A 350 5.13 8.39 -23.76
C TRP A 350 4.43 7.80 -24.99
N ARG A 351 3.35 7.07 -24.77
CA ARG A 351 2.54 6.38 -25.79
C ARG A 351 1.12 6.93 -25.82
N GLU A 352 0.56 6.95 -27.03
CA GLU A 352 -0.84 7.27 -27.31
C GLU A 352 -1.68 6.01 -27.52
#